data_aa326f730cfb825e39758666a3c04296
#
_entry.id   aa326f730cfb825e39758666a3c04296
#
_cell.length_a   1.000
_cell.length_b   1.000
_cell.length_c   1.000
_cell.angle_alpha   90.00
_cell.angle_beta   90.00
_cell.angle_gamma   90.00
#
_symmetry.space_group_name_H-M   'P 1'
#
loop_
_entity.id
_entity.type
_entity.pdbx_description
1 polymer ?
#
loop_
_entity_poly.entity_id
_entity_poly.type
_entity_poly.pdbx_seq_one_letter_code
_entity_poly.pdbx_strand_id
1 'polypeptide(L)'
;MSYHSAVNAPLTLFENIISKATWTYKPPADATEEEKEQAKIINQMMQDMEQPWSEFIRDVLSSNVFGFSVHEKVFRKRYKANGSLYDDGIIRWKKLPIRVQESISKFIFSADGNEIIGVQQNLSA
;
A
#
# COMPACT_ATOMS: atom_id res chain seq x y z
N MET A 1 -11.41 13.61 14.88
CA MET A 1 -12.80 13.31 14.41
C MET A 1 -13.37 12.23 15.31
N SER A 2 -14.33 12.54 16.16
CA SER A 2 -15.00 11.52 16.99
C SER A 2 -16.15 10.94 16.18
N TYR A 3 -16.02 9.67 15.78
CA TYR A 3 -17.11 8.97 15.12
C TYR A 3 -18.14 8.53 16.15
N HIS A 4 -19.43 8.63 15.81
CA HIS A 4 -20.45 7.97 16.58
C HIS A 4 -20.16 6.47 16.64
N SER A 5 -20.32 5.85 17.80
CA SER A 5 -20.09 4.42 18.01
C SER A 5 -20.86 3.53 17.03
N ALA A 6 -22.06 3.98 16.59
CA ALA A 6 -22.87 3.31 15.58
C ALA A 6 -22.21 3.23 14.19
N VAL A 7 -21.28 4.12 13.86
CA VAL A 7 -20.53 4.11 12.58
C VAL A 7 -19.20 3.43 12.76
N ASN A 8 -18.55 3.64 13.91
CA ASN A 8 -17.20 3.14 14.15
C ASN A 8 -17.14 1.60 14.26
N ALA A 9 -18.12 0.98 14.91
CA ALA A 9 -18.13 -0.47 15.09
C ALA A 9 -18.26 -1.23 13.74
N PRO A 10 -19.19 -0.90 12.81
CA PRO A 10 -19.25 -1.51 11.48
C PRO A 10 -18.00 -1.28 10.65
N LEU A 11 -17.41 -0.09 10.68
CA LEU A 11 -16.16 0.22 9.96
C LEU A 11 -15.00 -0.64 10.48
N THR A 12 -14.83 -0.75 11.79
CA THR A 12 -13.79 -1.57 12.41
C THR A 12 -13.96 -3.05 12.06
N LEU A 13 -15.19 -3.55 12.05
CA LEU A 13 -15.49 -4.94 11.65
C LEU A 13 -15.11 -5.17 10.18
N PHE A 14 -15.50 -4.26 9.29
CA PHE A 14 -15.18 -4.32 7.86
C PHE A 14 -13.66 -4.30 7.62
N GLU A 15 -12.95 -3.38 8.25
CA GLU A 15 -11.49 -3.29 8.17
C GLU A 15 -10.80 -4.56 8.67
N ASN A 16 -11.26 -5.12 9.79
CA ASN A 16 -10.72 -6.34 10.35
C ASN A 16 -10.92 -7.56 9.45
N ILE A 17 -12.08 -7.68 8.81
CA ILE A 17 -12.36 -8.78 7.88
C ILE A 17 -11.46 -8.68 6.66
N ILE A 18 -11.36 -7.51 6.02
CA ILE A 18 -10.58 -7.32 4.80
C ILE A 18 -9.08 -7.40 5.07
N SER A 19 -8.58 -6.77 6.14
CA SER A 19 -7.15 -6.76 6.46
C SER A 19 -6.60 -8.15 6.82
N LYS A 20 -7.45 -9.05 7.32
CA LYS A 20 -7.08 -10.44 7.63
C LYS A 20 -7.19 -11.39 6.44
N ALA A 21 -7.78 -10.95 5.33
CA ALA A 21 -7.87 -11.76 4.13
C ALA A 21 -6.46 -12.09 3.58
N THR A 22 -6.32 -13.29 3.04
CA THR A 22 -5.08 -13.67 2.35
C THR A 22 -5.09 -13.11 0.93
N TRP A 23 -4.14 -12.25 0.64
CA TRP A 23 -3.98 -11.64 -0.67
C TRP A 23 -2.93 -12.38 -1.47
N THR A 24 -3.30 -12.78 -2.68
CA THR A 24 -2.39 -13.47 -3.61
C THR A 24 -2.63 -12.93 -5.01
N TYR A 25 -1.57 -12.50 -5.66
CA TYR A 25 -1.61 -12.16 -7.08
C TYR A 25 -1.52 -13.45 -7.91
N LYS A 26 -2.52 -13.69 -8.78
CA LYS A 26 -2.55 -14.84 -9.67
C LYS A 26 -2.50 -14.38 -11.12
N PRO A 27 -1.66 -14.97 -11.96
CA PRO A 27 -1.67 -14.71 -13.38
C PRO A 27 -2.92 -15.34 -14.02
N PRO A 28 -3.34 -14.90 -15.22
CA PRO A 28 -4.41 -15.52 -15.96
C PRO A 28 -4.09 -17.00 -16.32
N ALA A 29 -5.12 -17.77 -16.66
CA ALA A 29 -4.96 -19.21 -16.91
C ALA A 29 -4.07 -19.53 -18.14
N ASP A 30 -4.04 -18.62 -19.11
CA ASP A 30 -3.25 -18.68 -20.35
C ASP A 30 -1.93 -17.89 -20.28
N ALA A 31 -1.51 -17.53 -19.06
CA ALA A 31 -0.29 -16.74 -18.85
C ALA A 31 0.95 -17.44 -19.39
N THR A 32 1.82 -16.64 -19.99
CA THR A 32 3.18 -17.06 -20.38
C THR A 32 4.04 -17.36 -19.16
N GLU A 33 5.17 -18.05 -19.36
CA GLU A 33 6.13 -18.31 -18.27
C GLU A 33 6.69 -17.00 -17.66
N GLU A 34 6.86 -15.98 -18.47
CA GLU A 34 7.29 -14.65 -18.00
C GLU A 34 6.25 -14.00 -17.08
N GLU A 35 4.97 -14.05 -17.46
CA GLU A 35 3.88 -13.52 -16.63
C GLU A 35 3.72 -14.29 -15.31
N LYS A 36 3.92 -15.60 -15.32
CA LYS A 36 3.94 -16.41 -14.10
C LYS A 36 5.09 -16.03 -13.17
N GLU A 37 6.29 -15.80 -13.72
CA GLU A 37 7.43 -15.34 -12.93
C GLU A 37 7.20 -13.93 -12.37
N GLN A 38 6.60 -13.02 -13.14
CA GLN A 38 6.20 -11.69 -12.65
C GLN A 38 5.18 -11.80 -11.49
N ALA A 39 4.19 -12.67 -11.59
CA ALA A 39 3.23 -12.92 -10.52
C ALA A 39 3.91 -13.42 -9.24
N LYS A 40 4.87 -14.32 -9.37
CA LYS A 40 5.68 -14.82 -8.26
C LYS A 40 6.48 -13.70 -7.61
N ILE A 41 7.12 -12.83 -8.40
CA ILE A 41 7.88 -11.68 -7.91
C ILE A 41 6.96 -10.74 -7.11
N ILE A 42 5.76 -10.45 -7.59
CA ILE A 42 4.79 -9.60 -6.88
C ILE A 42 4.42 -10.20 -5.52
N ASN A 43 4.10 -11.50 -5.48
CA ASN A 43 3.78 -12.19 -4.22
C ASN A 43 4.97 -12.17 -3.24
N GLN A 44 6.19 -12.36 -3.73
CA GLN A 44 7.39 -12.22 -2.91
C GLN A 44 7.55 -10.81 -2.35
N MET A 45 7.30 -9.78 -3.17
CA MET A 45 7.38 -8.37 -2.74
C MET A 45 6.39 -8.07 -1.61
N MET A 46 5.16 -8.59 -1.70
CA MET A 46 4.13 -8.43 -0.67
C MET A 46 4.53 -9.08 0.66
N GLN A 47 5.21 -10.23 0.62
CA GLN A 47 5.64 -10.98 1.79
C GLN A 47 6.94 -10.45 2.41
N ASP A 48 7.81 -9.84 1.60
CA ASP A 48 9.14 -9.39 2.03
C ASP A 48 9.14 -7.99 2.68
N MET A 49 8.03 -7.29 2.68
CA MET A 49 7.96 -5.96 3.29
C MET A 49 8.20 -6.01 4.80
N GLU A 50 8.84 -4.98 5.36
CA GLU A 50 8.94 -4.77 6.81
C GLU A 50 7.58 -4.52 7.45
N GLN A 51 6.68 -3.84 6.72
CA GLN A 51 5.30 -3.63 7.09
C GLN A 51 4.49 -4.86 6.68
N PRO A 52 3.76 -5.52 7.59
CA PRO A 52 2.87 -6.62 7.23
C PRO A 52 1.83 -6.17 6.21
N TRP A 53 1.51 -7.04 5.24
CA TRP A 53 0.53 -6.71 4.20
C TRP A 53 -0.84 -6.35 4.78
N SER A 54 -1.25 -6.99 5.85
CA SER A 54 -2.50 -6.68 6.57
C SER A 54 -2.53 -5.26 7.15
N GLU A 55 -1.39 -4.74 7.60
CA GLU A 55 -1.26 -3.36 8.07
C GLU A 55 -1.36 -2.39 6.91
N PHE A 56 -0.67 -2.64 5.80
CA PHE A 56 -0.79 -1.86 4.59
C PHE A 56 -2.25 -1.80 4.10
N ILE A 57 -2.96 -2.93 4.05
CA ILE A 57 -4.37 -2.96 3.67
C ILE A 57 -5.24 -2.13 4.62
N ARG A 58 -4.98 -2.17 5.93
CA ARG A 58 -5.69 -1.34 6.91
C ARG A 58 -5.47 0.15 6.65
N ASP A 59 -4.24 0.54 6.33
CA ASP A 59 -3.92 1.92 5.96
C ASP A 59 -4.65 2.34 4.68
N VAL A 60 -4.71 1.48 3.66
CA VAL A 60 -5.49 1.72 2.44
C VAL A 60 -6.98 1.91 2.74
N LEU A 61 -7.53 1.09 3.64
CA LEU A 61 -8.96 1.16 4.01
C LEU A 61 -9.34 2.45 4.75
N SER A 62 -8.37 3.20 5.28
CA SER A 62 -8.63 4.55 5.82
C SER A 62 -9.25 5.49 4.77
N SER A 63 -9.08 5.19 3.49
CA SER A 63 -9.73 5.90 2.38
C SER A 63 -11.25 5.86 2.43
N ASN A 64 -11.87 4.89 3.10
CA ASN A 64 -13.32 4.83 3.30
C ASN A 64 -13.84 6.01 4.14
N VAL A 65 -12.98 6.57 4.98
CA VAL A 65 -13.30 7.69 5.86
C VAL A 65 -12.87 9.01 5.24
N PHE A 66 -11.66 9.07 4.67
CA PHE A 66 -11.05 10.29 4.16
C PHE A 66 -11.29 10.52 2.66
N GLY A 67 -11.79 9.52 1.94
CA GLY A 67 -11.97 9.57 0.49
C GLY A 67 -10.70 9.25 -0.32
N PHE A 68 -9.54 9.19 0.32
CA PHE A 68 -8.25 8.84 -0.30
C PHE A 68 -7.25 8.29 0.71
N SER A 69 -6.24 7.60 0.22
CA SER A 69 -5.01 7.29 0.96
C SER A 69 -3.80 7.49 0.05
N VAL A 70 -2.73 8.06 0.58
CA VAL A 70 -1.47 8.30 -0.14
C VAL A 70 -0.37 7.52 0.55
N HIS A 71 0.35 6.71 -0.22
CA HIS A 71 1.44 5.87 0.26
C HIS A 71 2.74 6.22 -0.44
N GLU A 72 3.81 6.29 0.32
CA GLU A 72 5.15 6.41 -0.23
C GLU A 72 5.70 5.04 -0.61
N LYS A 73 6.35 4.93 -1.76
CA LYS A 73 7.06 3.73 -2.16
C LYS A 73 8.49 3.79 -1.65
N VAL A 74 8.80 3.05 -0.60
CA VAL A 74 10.16 2.93 -0.07
C VAL A 74 10.76 1.62 -0.55
N PHE A 75 11.90 1.71 -1.23
CA PHE A 75 12.60 0.56 -1.80
C PHE A 75 13.83 0.18 -0.98
N ARG A 76 14.25 -1.07 -1.10
CA ARG A 76 15.56 -1.57 -0.64
C ARG A 76 16.13 -2.58 -1.62
N LYS A 77 17.45 -2.77 -1.56
CA LYS A 77 18.07 -3.98 -2.14
C LYS A 77 17.80 -5.16 -1.21
N ARG A 78 17.40 -6.29 -1.77
CA ARG A 78 17.11 -7.49 -1.00
C ARG A 78 18.40 -8.17 -0.59
N TYR A 79 18.83 -7.93 0.64
CA TYR A 79 19.89 -8.64 1.33
C TYR A 79 19.40 -8.99 2.73
N LYS A 80 19.79 -10.15 3.25
CA LYS A 80 19.48 -10.55 4.64
C LYS A 80 19.97 -9.52 5.63
N ALA A 81 21.13 -8.91 5.37
CA ALA A 81 21.65 -7.80 6.16
C ALA A 81 20.75 -6.58 6.21
N ASN A 82 19.88 -6.38 5.21
CA ASN A 82 18.90 -5.31 5.14
C ASN A 82 17.51 -5.73 5.64
N GLY A 83 17.39 -6.88 6.31
CA GLY A 83 16.14 -7.41 6.84
C GLY A 83 15.22 -8.04 5.79
N SER A 84 15.73 -8.37 4.59
CA SER A 84 14.97 -9.11 3.58
C SER A 84 14.98 -10.62 3.86
N LEU A 85 13.91 -11.31 3.46
CA LEU A 85 13.86 -12.77 3.44
C LEU A 85 14.74 -13.36 2.33
N TYR A 86 15.12 -12.54 1.35
CA TYR A 86 15.90 -12.91 0.17
C TYR A 86 17.29 -12.28 0.21
N ASP A 87 18.21 -12.82 -0.57
CA ASP A 87 19.61 -12.36 -0.62
C ASP A 87 20.10 -12.29 -2.08
N ASP A 88 19.29 -11.66 -2.95
CA ASP A 88 19.54 -11.57 -4.39
C ASP A 88 19.99 -10.18 -4.87
N GLY A 89 20.02 -9.18 -3.98
CA GLY A 89 20.43 -7.82 -4.28
C GLY A 89 19.48 -7.05 -5.21
N ILE A 90 18.30 -7.60 -5.52
CA ILE A 90 17.33 -6.96 -6.39
C ILE A 90 16.59 -5.87 -5.62
N ILE A 91 16.31 -4.73 -6.26
CA ILE A 91 15.55 -3.63 -5.66
C ILE A 91 14.08 -4.00 -5.64
N ARG A 92 13.48 -4.00 -4.44
CA ARG A 92 12.06 -4.28 -4.20
C ARG A 92 11.53 -3.38 -3.09
N TRP A 93 10.21 -3.47 -2.84
CA TRP A 93 9.58 -2.70 -1.77
C TRP A 93 10.17 -3.06 -0.40
N LYS A 94 10.53 -2.05 0.35
CA LYS A 94 10.84 -2.15 1.77
C LYS A 94 9.56 -2.00 2.59
N LYS A 95 8.79 -0.96 2.31
CA LYS A 95 7.51 -0.63 2.95
C LYS A 95 6.72 0.36 2.11
N LEU A 96 5.44 0.47 2.38
CA LEU A 96 4.49 1.38 1.74
C LEU A 96 3.78 2.23 2.81
N PRO A 97 4.50 3.06 3.59
CA PRO A 97 3.92 3.80 4.69
C PRO A 97 2.90 4.82 4.18
N ILE A 98 1.79 4.93 4.93
CA ILE A 98 0.78 5.95 4.66
C ILE A 98 1.31 7.34 5.01
N ARG A 99 0.92 8.32 4.21
CA ARG A 99 1.02 9.73 4.57
C ARG A 99 -0.28 10.16 5.20
N VAL A 100 -0.22 10.69 6.42
CA VAL A 100 -1.39 11.11 7.19
C VAL A 100 -2.25 12.06 6.34
N GLN A 101 -3.52 11.75 6.19
CA GLN A 101 -4.43 12.48 5.28
C GLN A 101 -4.49 13.97 5.61
N GLU A 102 -4.50 14.34 6.88
CA GLU A 102 -4.49 15.73 7.34
C GLU A 102 -3.25 16.51 6.92
N SER A 103 -2.16 15.83 6.61
CA SER A 103 -0.93 16.47 6.10
C SER A 103 -0.99 16.77 4.60
N ILE A 104 -1.92 16.18 3.87
CA ILE A 104 -2.09 16.40 2.44
C ILE A 104 -2.86 17.69 2.22
N SER A 105 -2.20 18.72 1.70
CA SER A 105 -2.81 20.03 1.49
C SER A 105 -3.55 20.14 0.16
N LYS A 106 -3.03 19.51 -0.90
CA LYS A 106 -3.70 19.47 -2.20
C LYS A 106 -3.12 18.41 -3.12
N PHE A 107 -3.96 18.01 -4.10
CA PHE A 107 -3.52 17.28 -5.28
C PHE A 107 -3.15 18.27 -6.40
N ILE A 108 -2.08 17.99 -7.10
CA ILE A 108 -1.60 18.79 -8.24
C ILE A 108 -2.02 18.07 -9.51
N PHE A 109 -2.78 18.76 -10.35
CA PHE A 109 -3.28 18.21 -11.60
C PHE A 109 -2.40 18.65 -12.77
N SER A 110 -2.45 17.89 -13.86
CA SER A 110 -1.90 18.27 -15.16
C SER A 110 -2.58 19.55 -15.70
N ALA A 111 -1.97 20.19 -16.69
CA ALA A 111 -2.50 21.43 -17.25
C ALA A 111 -3.91 21.29 -17.85
N ASP A 112 -4.27 20.10 -18.32
CA ASP A 112 -5.61 19.76 -18.84
C ASP A 112 -6.59 19.30 -17.74
N GLY A 113 -6.13 19.16 -16.49
CA GLY A 113 -6.93 18.76 -15.34
C GLY A 113 -7.30 17.27 -15.28
N ASN A 114 -6.81 16.44 -16.20
CA ASN A 114 -7.24 15.04 -16.32
C ASN A 114 -6.42 14.06 -15.47
N GLU A 115 -5.20 14.44 -15.09
CA GLU A 115 -4.29 13.54 -14.36
C GLU A 115 -3.79 14.19 -13.07
N ILE A 116 -3.64 13.39 -12.01
CA ILE A 116 -2.95 13.81 -10.80
C ILE A 116 -1.45 13.58 -11.03
N ILE A 117 -0.68 14.69 -11.10
CA ILE A 117 0.76 14.66 -11.33
C ILE A 117 1.57 14.80 -10.05
N GLY A 118 0.93 15.13 -8.95
CA GLY A 118 1.61 15.25 -7.66
C GLY A 118 0.68 15.48 -6.50
N VAL A 119 1.28 15.45 -5.32
CA VAL A 119 0.61 15.70 -4.05
C VAL A 119 1.48 16.65 -3.25
N GLN A 120 0.89 17.69 -2.70
CA GLN A 120 1.57 18.59 -1.77
C GLN A 120 1.27 18.16 -0.34
N GLN A 121 2.33 17.86 0.41
CA GLN A 121 2.26 17.56 1.83
C GLN A 121 2.80 18.74 2.64
N ASN A 122 2.05 19.18 3.64
CA ASN A 122 2.52 20.13 4.63
C ASN A 122 3.06 19.36 5.83
N LEU A 123 4.35 19.44 6.04
CA LEU A 123 4.99 19.03 7.28
C LEU A 123 4.78 20.17 8.28
N SER A 124 3.58 20.29 8.84
CA SER A 124 3.40 21.17 9.99
C SER A 124 4.23 20.61 11.13
N ALA A 125 5.12 21.40 11.55
CA ALA A 125 5.88 21.16 12.76
C ALA A 125 4.94 21.00 13.97
#